data_d4a59a5496197560c42fc4e192e4dd2f
#
_entry.id   d4a59a5496197560c42fc4e192e4dd2f
#
_cell.length_a   1.000
_cell.length_b   1.000
_cell.length_c   1.000
_cell.angle_alpha   90.00
_cell.angle_beta   90.00
_cell.angle_gamma   90.00
#
_symmetry.space_group_name_H-M   'P 1'
#
loop_
_entity.id
_entity.type
_entity.pdbx_description
1 polymer ?
#
loop_
_entity_poly.entity_id
_entity_poly.type
_entity_poly.pdbx_seq_one_letter_code
_entity_poly.pdbx_strand_id
1 'polypeptide(L)'
;MRSQTPTIEEKVDRLYEHIESLGRRVADLEGRLAASPPGRSAAASTARPGTIIPTALPPRRGKPPGTPAPGEPDSLSDEVIRWASRASLFPRLATLCFLMVVALILRTITDNAIVNPLLGMGLGMGYAAALMVAGWYQYRRDSSLAPVFVACGAILMSSIVVETHARFQSLPLVPAYWTLMATGAGMAFVSRRFTAFLPVSVGTLGMCLAGAAIDYPDPFFPYLFMILLTANLLGYYAGTLKRCGWLRWTVLLVTLSMFLLWGMRLEAVVARRITAAPTLAPGWFLPVLATVSVAFLVIALLGIVRSRREQVSAFDFSLPTINAVGSYLAARVVVSEADGSALALSLVAILFALLHFGAALWLAMRKIEGVPGTNSFVVAGSALLGLALPAA
;
A
#
# COMPACT_ATOMS: atom_id res chain seq x y z
N MET A 1 -8.45 -15.78 44.93
CA MET A 1 -9.68 -15.83 44.13
C MET A 1 -9.40 -16.57 42.83
N ARG A 2 -9.87 -17.82 42.70
CA ARG A 2 -9.72 -18.61 41.47
C ARG A 2 -10.83 -18.17 40.50
N SER A 3 -10.48 -17.60 39.39
CA SER A 3 -11.40 -17.36 38.28
C SER A 3 -11.80 -18.69 37.66
N GLN A 4 -13.04 -19.13 37.93
CA GLN A 4 -13.60 -20.30 37.28
C GLN A 4 -13.78 -19.98 35.78
N THR A 5 -13.09 -20.72 34.94
CA THR A 5 -13.33 -20.70 33.49
C THR A 5 -14.71 -21.28 33.21
N PRO A 6 -15.60 -20.60 32.49
CA PRO A 6 -16.95 -21.08 32.21
C PRO A 6 -16.90 -22.39 31.42
N THR A 7 -17.74 -23.36 31.81
CA THR A 7 -17.86 -24.66 31.16
C THR A 7 -18.35 -24.50 29.69
N ILE A 8 -18.10 -25.51 28.88
CA ILE A 8 -18.54 -25.53 27.47
C ILE A 8 -20.06 -25.39 27.35
N GLU A 9 -20.80 -26.03 28.27
CA GLU A 9 -22.27 -25.91 28.31
C GLU A 9 -22.72 -24.49 28.60
N GLU A 10 -22.11 -23.79 29.54
CA GLU A 10 -22.41 -22.39 29.83
C GLU A 10 -22.09 -21.42 28.65
N LYS A 11 -21.10 -21.78 27.86
CA LYS A 11 -20.80 -21.00 26.60
C LYS A 11 -21.82 -21.28 25.52
N VAL A 12 -22.31 -22.50 25.41
CA VAL A 12 -23.32 -22.89 24.43
C VAL A 12 -24.65 -22.23 24.81
N ASP A 13 -25.07 -22.24 26.05
CA ASP A 13 -26.29 -21.58 26.50
C ASP A 13 -26.28 -20.09 26.27
N ARG A 14 -25.16 -19.40 26.55
CA ARG A 14 -24.99 -17.97 26.21
C ARG A 14 -25.07 -17.71 24.72
N LEU A 15 -24.57 -18.60 23.87
CA LEU A 15 -24.69 -18.51 22.42
C LEU A 15 -26.13 -18.65 21.97
N TYR A 16 -26.90 -19.58 22.55
CA TYR A 16 -28.32 -19.71 22.24
C TYR A 16 -29.14 -18.47 22.64
N GLU A 17 -28.92 -17.95 23.86
CA GLU A 17 -29.55 -16.69 24.29
C GLU A 17 -29.21 -15.51 23.34
N HIS A 18 -27.97 -15.46 22.88
CA HIS A 18 -27.54 -14.40 21.95
C HIS A 18 -28.21 -14.52 20.57
N ILE A 19 -28.33 -15.74 20.06
CA ILE A 19 -29.02 -16.03 18.79
C ILE A 19 -30.51 -15.68 18.90
N GLU A 20 -31.16 -16.02 19.99
CA GLU A 20 -32.56 -15.69 20.21
C GLU A 20 -32.79 -14.19 20.34
N SER A 21 -31.89 -13.47 21.01
CA SER A 21 -31.93 -12.02 21.11
C SER A 21 -31.77 -11.34 19.76
N LEU A 22 -30.87 -11.86 18.91
CA LEU A 22 -30.70 -11.38 17.53
C LEU A 22 -31.94 -11.65 16.68
N GLY A 23 -32.56 -12.82 16.81
CA GLY A 23 -33.81 -13.15 16.11
C GLY A 23 -34.95 -12.18 16.44
N ARG A 24 -35.10 -11.83 17.71
CA ARG A 24 -36.11 -10.82 18.15
C ARG A 24 -35.82 -9.43 17.60
N ARG A 25 -34.56 -9.01 17.53
CA ARG A 25 -34.18 -7.71 16.95
C ARG A 25 -34.42 -7.66 15.43
N VAL A 26 -34.18 -8.75 14.72
CA VAL A 26 -34.49 -8.83 13.27
C VAL A 26 -36.00 -8.73 13.05
N ALA A 27 -36.81 -9.45 13.82
CA ALA A 27 -38.27 -9.39 13.72
C ALA A 27 -38.82 -7.99 14.03
N ASP A 28 -38.27 -7.25 15.00
CA ASP A 28 -38.63 -5.86 15.29
C ASP A 28 -38.28 -4.91 14.14
N LEU A 29 -37.10 -5.09 13.53
CA LEU A 29 -36.67 -4.30 12.39
C LEU A 29 -37.56 -4.57 11.13
N GLU A 30 -37.90 -5.82 10.89
CA GLU A 30 -38.81 -6.19 9.80
C GLU A 30 -40.21 -5.61 10.01
N GLY A 31 -40.72 -5.64 11.26
CA GLY A 31 -41.99 -5.02 11.65
C GLY A 31 -41.98 -3.49 11.43
N ARG A 32 -40.87 -2.81 11.75
CA ARG A 32 -40.72 -1.36 11.51
C ARG A 32 -40.61 -1.01 10.02
N LEU A 33 -39.96 -1.85 9.21
CA LEU A 33 -39.91 -1.70 7.75
C LEU A 33 -41.27 -1.89 7.10
N ALA A 34 -42.04 -2.87 7.58
CA ALA A 34 -43.40 -3.12 7.08
C ALA A 34 -44.38 -2.04 7.52
N ALA A 35 -44.18 -1.38 8.66
CA ALA A 35 -45.02 -0.29 9.15
C ALA A 35 -44.67 1.10 8.55
N SER A 36 -43.63 1.23 7.75
CA SER A 36 -43.28 2.48 7.07
C SER A 36 -44.15 2.69 5.85
N PRO A 37 -44.99 3.75 5.79
CA PRO A 37 -45.88 3.97 4.65
C PRO A 37 -45.09 4.22 3.37
N PRO A 38 -45.51 3.65 2.22
CA PRO A 38 -44.84 3.86 0.95
C PRO A 38 -45.09 5.28 0.44
N GLY A 39 -44.01 6.03 0.27
CA GLY A 39 -43.95 7.13 -0.67
C GLY A 39 -44.34 8.52 -0.19
N ARG A 40 -43.33 9.33 0.08
CA ARG A 40 -43.38 10.76 -0.28
C ARG A 40 -42.28 11.05 -1.32
N SER A 41 -42.70 10.96 -2.56
CA SER A 41 -42.01 11.53 -3.72
C SER A 41 -41.80 13.03 -3.48
N ALA A 42 -40.54 13.48 -3.59
CA ALA A 42 -40.18 14.89 -3.51
C ALA A 42 -40.78 15.63 -4.71
N ALA A 43 -41.87 16.35 -4.50
CA ALA A 43 -42.35 17.35 -5.45
C ALA A 43 -41.48 18.60 -5.35
N ALA A 44 -40.89 18.98 -6.48
CA ALA A 44 -40.16 20.22 -6.67
C ALA A 44 -41.05 21.43 -6.34
N SER A 45 -40.66 22.23 -5.34
CA SER A 45 -41.24 23.53 -5.04
C SER A 45 -40.41 24.63 -5.66
N THR A 46 -40.90 25.21 -6.74
CA THR A 46 -40.48 26.50 -7.30
C THR A 46 -40.85 27.62 -6.34
N ALA A 47 -39.89 28.26 -5.71
CA ALA A 47 -40.10 29.44 -4.88
C ALA A 47 -39.86 30.74 -5.67
N ARG A 48 -40.84 31.62 -5.68
CA ARG A 48 -40.78 33.03 -6.11
C ARG A 48 -40.07 33.90 -5.07
N PRO A 49 -39.41 34.99 -5.46
CA PRO A 49 -38.79 35.93 -4.56
C PRO A 49 -39.80 36.95 -4.03
N GLY A 50 -39.82 37.16 -2.71
CA GLY A 50 -40.66 38.16 -2.05
C GLY A 50 -40.17 38.56 -0.67
N THR A 51 -39.71 39.81 -0.58
CA THR A 51 -39.86 40.78 0.51
C THR A 51 -39.28 40.44 1.90
N ILE A 52 -38.27 41.22 2.27
CA ILE A 52 -37.59 41.32 3.56
C ILE A 52 -38.51 42.05 4.56
N ILE A 53 -38.81 41.42 5.71
CA ILE A 53 -39.32 42.06 6.92
C ILE A 53 -38.45 41.58 8.11
N PRO A 54 -37.86 42.47 8.91
CA PRO A 54 -37.08 42.09 10.09
C PRO A 54 -37.98 41.77 11.26
N THR A 55 -38.06 40.51 11.68
CA THR A 55 -38.82 40.13 12.88
C THR A 55 -37.91 39.47 13.92
N ALA A 56 -38.10 39.90 15.13
CA ALA A 56 -37.42 39.60 16.40
C ALA A 56 -36.86 38.17 16.56
N LEU A 57 -35.68 38.09 17.21
CA LEU A 57 -35.04 36.88 17.70
C LEU A 57 -35.97 36.07 18.62
N PRO A 58 -36.20 34.78 18.32
CA PRO A 58 -36.80 33.88 19.29
C PRO A 58 -35.78 33.36 20.31
N PRO A 59 -36.22 32.99 21.53
CA PRO A 59 -35.33 32.61 22.63
C PRO A 59 -34.55 31.31 22.30
N ARG A 60 -33.28 31.32 22.68
CA ARG A 60 -32.31 30.20 22.60
C ARG A 60 -32.90 28.96 23.27
N ARG A 61 -33.50 28.07 22.52
CA ARG A 61 -33.80 26.71 22.98
C ARG A 61 -32.49 25.97 23.21
N GLY A 62 -32.33 25.49 24.43
CA GLY A 62 -31.21 24.62 24.82
C GLY A 62 -31.03 23.47 23.87
N LYS A 63 -29.80 23.27 23.42
CA LYS A 63 -29.37 22.17 22.58
C LYS A 63 -29.71 20.86 23.31
N PRO A 64 -30.45 19.92 22.74
CA PRO A 64 -30.64 18.61 23.36
C PRO A 64 -29.27 17.93 23.52
N PRO A 65 -29.06 17.07 24.56
CA PRO A 65 -27.80 16.39 24.78
C PRO A 65 -27.44 15.63 23.51
N GLY A 66 -26.22 15.89 23.02
CA GLY A 66 -25.76 15.51 21.71
C GLY A 66 -25.94 14.04 21.44
N THR A 67 -26.60 13.74 20.34
CA THR A 67 -26.40 12.50 19.61
C THR A 67 -24.89 12.37 19.37
N PRO A 68 -24.23 11.28 19.80
CA PRO A 68 -22.81 11.11 19.52
C PRO A 68 -22.63 11.23 18.00
N ALA A 69 -21.73 12.12 17.61
CA ALA A 69 -21.29 12.21 16.22
C ALA A 69 -20.94 10.80 15.75
N PRO A 70 -21.32 10.42 14.50
CA PRO A 70 -20.87 9.13 13.96
C PRO A 70 -19.36 9.13 14.06
N GLY A 71 -18.82 8.31 14.99
CA GLY A 71 -17.38 8.15 15.18
C GLY A 71 -16.76 7.83 13.83
N GLU A 72 -15.73 8.55 13.45
CA GLU A 72 -14.91 8.22 12.30
C GLU A 72 -14.49 6.75 12.45
N PRO A 73 -14.74 5.91 11.45
CA PRO A 73 -14.34 4.52 11.50
C PRO A 73 -12.85 4.45 11.25
N ASP A 74 -12.06 4.48 12.31
CA ASP A 74 -10.60 4.54 12.26
C ASP A 74 -9.92 3.17 12.11
N SER A 75 -10.65 2.08 11.95
CA SER A 75 -10.03 0.77 11.85
C SER A 75 -10.30 0.08 10.51
N LEU A 76 -9.24 -0.48 9.92
CA LEU A 76 -9.30 -1.40 8.77
C LEU A 76 -10.33 -2.52 9.01
N SER A 77 -10.49 -2.97 10.27
CA SER A 77 -11.46 -3.98 10.68
C SER A 77 -12.89 -3.56 10.41
N ASP A 78 -13.28 -2.30 10.70
CA ASP A 78 -14.64 -1.80 10.49
C ASP A 78 -15.00 -1.64 9.02
N GLU A 79 -14.01 -1.41 8.17
CA GLU A 79 -14.22 -1.35 6.73
C GLU A 79 -14.35 -2.74 6.11
N VAL A 80 -13.52 -3.68 6.55
CA VAL A 80 -13.59 -5.09 6.14
C VAL A 80 -14.92 -5.69 6.58
N ILE A 81 -15.38 -5.41 7.81
CA ILE A 81 -16.67 -5.87 8.33
C ILE A 81 -17.82 -5.24 7.55
N ARG A 82 -17.78 -3.93 7.26
CA ARG A 82 -18.79 -3.26 6.43
C ARG A 82 -18.75 -3.73 4.98
N TRP A 83 -17.57 -4.01 4.43
CA TRP A 83 -17.43 -4.61 3.11
C TRP A 83 -18.00 -6.03 3.07
N ALA A 84 -17.76 -6.83 4.11
CA ALA A 84 -18.29 -8.18 4.26
C ALA A 84 -19.80 -8.20 4.49
N SER A 85 -20.36 -7.24 5.25
CA SER A 85 -21.78 -7.19 5.58
C SER A 85 -22.69 -6.61 4.48
N ARG A 86 -22.16 -5.73 3.62
CA ARG A 86 -22.94 -5.06 2.56
C ARG A 86 -23.19 -5.90 1.30
N ALA A 87 -22.49 -7.00 1.13
CA ALA A 87 -22.73 -7.91 0.00
C ALA A 87 -22.60 -9.33 0.50
N SER A 88 -23.49 -10.21 0.08
CA SER A 88 -23.36 -11.62 0.36
C SER A 88 -21.95 -12.08 -0.07
N LEU A 89 -21.17 -12.62 0.84
CA LEU A 89 -19.81 -13.12 0.58
C LEU A 89 -19.83 -14.24 -0.47
N PHE A 90 -20.94 -14.97 -0.55
CA PHE A 90 -21.12 -16.10 -1.46
C PHE A 90 -20.89 -15.77 -2.94
N PRO A 91 -21.53 -14.76 -3.57
CA PRO A 91 -21.27 -14.44 -4.97
C PRO A 91 -19.83 -14.04 -5.24
N ARG A 92 -19.18 -13.35 -4.30
CA ARG A 92 -17.78 -12.95 -4.44
C ARG A 92 -16.84 -14.14 -4.37
N LEU A 93 -17.07 -15.03 -3.41
CA LEU A 93 -16.28 -16.25 -3.25
C LEU A 93 -16.51 -17.19 -4.45
N ALA A 94 -17.75 -17.37 -4.89
CA ALA A 94 -18.08 -18.17 -6.08
C ALA A 94 -17.39 -17.62 -7.34
N THR A 95 -17.44 -16.30 -7.54
CA THR A 95 -16.75 -15.65 -8.67
C THR A 95 -15.24 -15.85 -8.59
N LEU A 96 -14.63 -15.66 -7.41
CA LEU A 96 -13.21 -15.89 -7.21
C LEU A 96 -12.83 -17.35 -7.52
N CYS A 97 -13.57 -18.32 -6.98
CA CYS A 97 -13.33 -19.73 -7.26
C CYS A 97 -13.46 -20.05 -8.74
N PHE A 98 -14.49 -19.54 -9.42
CA PHE A 98 -14.68 -19.73 -10.86
C PHE A 98 -13.50 -19.16 -11.66
N LEU A 99 -13.06 -17.94 -11.40
CA LEU A 99 -11.92 -17.32 -12.08
C LEU A 99 -10.62 -18.09 -11.83
N MET A 100 -10.42 -18.61 -10.61
CA MET A 100 -9.26 -19.44 -10.29
C MET A 100 -9.29 -20.79 -10.98
N VAL A 101 -10.48 -21.41 -11.12
CA VAL A 101 -10.62 -22.68 -11.88
C VAL A 101 -10.25 -22.47 -13.35
N VAL A 102 -10.70 -21.40 -14.00
CA VAL A 102 -10.32 -21.06 -15.36
C VAL A 102 -8.81 -20.88 -15.49
N ALA A 103 -8.17 -20.18 -14.54
CA ALA A 103 -6.71 -20.02 -14.51
C ALA A 103 -5.98 -21.37 -14.36
N LEU A 104 -6.47 -22.26 -13.49
CA LEU A 104 -5.92 -23.59 -13.29
C LEU A 104 -6.06 -24.47 -14.55
N ILE A 105 -7.18 -24.40 -15.26
CA ILE A 105 -7.37 -25.10 -16.54
C ILE A 105 -6.35 -24.61 -17.57
N LEU A 106 -6.21 -23.30 -17.75
CA LEU A 106 -5.22 -22.69 -18.64
C LEU A 106 -3.79 -23.16 -18.28
N ARG A 107 -3.46 -23.17 -17.00
CA ARG A 107 -2.18 -23.65 -16.50
C ARG A 107 -1.96 -25.14 -16.83
N THR A 108 -2.95 -25.99 -16.54
CA THR A 108 -2.87 -27.43 -16.80
C THR A 108 -2.66 -27.73 -18.30
N ILE A 109 -3.33 -27.00 -19.19
CA ILE A 109 -3.16 -27.11 -20.63
C ILE A 109 -1.72 -26.75 -21.05
N THR A 110 -1.13 -25.74 -20.43
CA THR A 110 0.26 -25.33 -20.70
C THR A 110 1.27 -26.32 -20.13
N ASP A 111 1.06 -26.77 -18.88
CA ASP A 111 1.95 -27.75 -18.21
C ASP A 111 2.02 -29.09 -18.92
N ASN A 112 0.92 -29.56 -19.53
CA ASN A 112 0.86 -30.82 -20.30
C ASN A 112 1.39 -30.68 -21.73
N ALA A 113 2.02 -29.55 -22.06
CA ALA A 113 2.57 -29.28 -23.40
C ALA A 113 1.55 -29.44 -24.57
N ILE A 114 0.24 -29.36 -24.26
CA ILE A 114 -0.82 -29.37 -25.28
C ILE A 114 -0.71 -28.11 -26.15
N VAL A 115 -0.23 -27.01 -25.55
CA VAL A 115 0.00 -25.71 -26.19
C VAL A 115 1.46 -25.31 -26.01
N ASN A 116 2.03 -24.68 -27.04
CA ASN A 116 3.39 -24.15 -26.99
C ASN A 116 3.51 -23.18 -25.76
N PRO A 117 4.60 -23.26 -24.97
CA PRO A 117 4.80 -22.42 -23.79
C PRO A 117 4.60 -20.90 -24.03
N LEU A 118 5.03 -20.40 -25.20
CA LEU A 118 4.80 -19.01 -25.62
C LEU A 118 3.31 -18.67 -25.80
N LEU A 119 2.54 -19.58 -26.41
CA LEU A 119 1.10 -19.40 -26.57
C LEU A 119 0.39 -19.49 -25.21
N GLY A 120 0.78 -20.45 -24.36
CA GLY A 120 0.26 -20.59 -23.00
C GLY A 120 0.51 -19.35 -22.15
N MET A 121 1.73 -18.79 -22.22
CA MET A 121 2.08 -17.52 -21.60
C MET A 121 1.18 -16.37 -22.11
N GLY A 122 1.06 -16.22 -23.43
CA GLY A 122 0.25 -15.18 -24.05
C GLY A 122 -1.23 -15.28 -23.64
N LEU A 123 -1.79 -16.50 -23.63
CA LEU A 123 -3.17 -16.76 -23.19
C LEU A 123 -3.36 -16.43 -21.71
N GLY A 124 -2.42 -16.83 -20.85
CA GLY A 124 -2.46 -16.54 -19.42
C GLY A 124 -2.39 -15.05 -19.11
N MET A 125 -1.42 -14.34 -19.71
CA MET A 125 -1.30 -12.90 -19.57
C MET A 125 -2.51 -12.17 -20.17
N GLY A 126 -3.00 -12.62 -21.34
CA GLY A 126 -4.21 -12.10 -21.96
C GLY A 126 -5.44 -12.27 -21.08
N TYR A 127 -5.59 -13.43 -20.44
CA TYR A 127 -6.66 -13.68 -19.49
C TYR A 127 -6.56 -12.76 -18.27
N ALA A 128 -5.39 -12.62 -17.65
CA ALA A 128 -5.17 -11.74 -16.53
C ALA A 128 -5.46 -10.26 -16.89
N ALA A 129 -5.01 -9.81 -18.06
CA ALA A 129 -5.30 -8.47 -18.59
C ALA A 129 -6.81 -8.29 -18.84
N ALA A 130 -7.49 -9.29 -19.42
CA ALA A 130 -8.94 -9.26 -19.63
C ALA A 130 -9.71 -9.14 -18.31
N LEU A 131 -9.27 -9.83 -17.24
CA LEU A 131 -9.86 -9.67 -15.90
C LEU A 131 -9.69 -8.25 -15.34
N MET A 132 -8.51 -7.64 -15.53
CA MET A 132 -8.28 -6.25 -15.10
C MET A 132 -9.20 -5.27 -15.86
N VAL A 133 -9.35 -5.47 -17.17
CA VAL A 133 -10.27 -4.66 -18.01
C VAL A 133 -11.74 -4.92 -17.63
N ALA A 134 -12.12 -6.17 -17.40
CA ALA A 134 -13.46 -6.52 -16.93
C ALA A 134 -13.74 -5.86 -15.56
N GLY A 135 -12.77 -5.88 -14.65
CA GLY A 135 -12.86 -5.19 -13.37
C GLY A 135 -13.02 -3.68 -13.53
N TRP A 136 -12.27 -3.04 -14.42
CA TRP A 136 -12.46 -1.64 -14.78
C TRP A 136 -13.89 -1.37 -15.25
N TYR A 137 -14.43 -2.20 -16.14
CA TYR A 137 -15.80 -2.06 -16.64
C TYR A 137 -16.84 -2.25 -15.54
N GLN A 138 -16.60 -3.21 -14.64
CA GLN A 138 -17.47 -3.45 -13.48
C GLN A 138 -17.44 -2.26 -12.50
N TYR A 139 -16.30 -1.61 -12.28
CA TYR A 139 -16.22 -0.37 -11.50
C TYR A 139 -17.04 0.76 -12.12
N ARG A 140 -17.08 0.87 -13.46
CA ARG A 140 -17.93 1.86 -14.15
C ARG A 140 -19.42 1.61 -13.95
N ARG A 141 -19.80 0.38 -13.62
CA ARG A 141 -21.17 -0.04 -13.34
C ARG A 141 -21.51 -0.10 -11.85
N ASP A 142 -20.64 0.39 -10.99
CA ASP A 142 -20.77 0.32 -9.53
C ASP A 142 -21.03 -1.10 -9.00
N SER A 143 -20.53 -2.12 -9.70
CA SER A 143 -20.71 -3.53 -9.34
C SER A 143 -19.91 -3.90 -8.10
N SER A 144 -20.53 -4.60 -7.17
CA SER A 144 -19.85 -5.14 -5.97
C SER A 144 -18.81 -6.21 -6.26
N LEU A 145 -18.75 -6.75 -7.49
CA LEU A 145 -17.80 -7.75 -7.94
C LEU A 145 -16.51 -7.11 -8.53
N ALA A 146 -16.54 -5.81 -8.87
CA ALA A 146 -15.40 -5.13 -9.47
C ALA A 146 -14.06 -5.36 -8.73
N PRO A 147 -13.99 -5.27 -7.39
CA PRO A 147 -12.75 -5.54 -6.66
C PRO A 147 -12.20 -6.94 -6.86
N VAL A 148 -13.09 -7.95 -7.01
CA VAL A 148 -12.69 -9.36 -7.20
C VAL A 148 -11.99 -9.54 -8.54
N PHE A 149 -12.59 -9.04 -9.63
CA PHE A 149 -12.01 -9.13 -10.97
C PHE A 149 -10.63 -8.48 -11.05
N VAL A 150 -10.50 -7.26 -10.50
CA VAL A 150 -9.23 -6.51 -10.51
C VAL A 150 -8.17 -7.21 -9.68
N ALA A 151 -8.52 -7.68 -8.47
CA ALA A 151 -7.59 -8.39 -7.61
C ALA A 151 -7.11 -9.70 -8.23
N CYS A 152 -8.04 -10.52 -8.76
CA CYS A 152 -7.69 -11.75 -9.46
C CYS A 152 -6.78 -11.48 -10.66
N GLY A 153 -7.11 -10.49 -11.48
CA GLY A 153 -6.29 -10.13 -12.64
C GLY A 153 -4.87 -9.72 -12.27
N ALA A 154 -4.71 -8.88 -11.22
CA ALA A 154 -3.39 -8.44 -10.76
C ALA A 154 -2.57 -9.59 -10.15
N ILE A 155 -3.18 -10.45 -9.33
CA ILE A 155 -2.52 -11.60 -8.71
C ILE A 155 -2.11 -12.61 -9.79
N LEU A 156 -3.01 -12.94 -10.71
CA LEU A 156 -2.71 -13.86 -11.81
C LEU A 156 -1.61 -13.31 -12.71
N MET A 157 -1.65 -12.02 -13.08
CA MET A 157 -0.58 -11.42 -13.87
C MET A 157 0.77 -11.56 -13.18
N SER A 158 0.83 -11.21 -11.87
CA SER A 158 2.07 -11.33 -11.08
C SER A 158 2.57 -12.78 -11.01
N SER A 159 1.68 -13.75 -10.78
CA SER A 159 2.03 -15.17 -10.71
C SER A 159 2.51 -15.72 -12.07
N ILE A 160 1.83 -15.36 -13.16
CA ILE A 160 2.19 -15.80 -14.51
C ILE A 160 3.55 -15.24 -14.92
N VAL A 161 3.84 -13.97 -14.63
CA VAL A 161 5.14 -13.36 -14.91
C VAL A 161 6.27 -14.10 -14.19
N VAL A 162 6.09 -14.39 -12.90
CA VAL A 162 7.10 -15.16 -12.12
C VAL A 162 7.28 -16.55 -12.72
N GLU A 163 6.20 -17.27 -12.99
CA GLU A 163 6.28 -18.65 -13.50
C GLU A 163 6.86 -18.73 -14.91
N THR A 164 6.48 -17.82 -15.80
CA THR A 164 6.99 -17.78 -17.18
C THR A 164 8.48 -17.42 -17.23
N HIS A 165 8.96 -16.59 -16.31
CA HIS A 165 10.39 -16.30 -16.20
C HIS A 165 11.13 -17.45 -15.52
N ALA A 166 10.74 -17.85 -14.30
CA ALA A 166 11.51 -18.78 -13.47
C ALA A 166 11.43 -20.24 -13.97
N ARG A 167 10.27 -20.69 -14.45
CA ARG A 167 10.06 -22.09 -14.83
C ARG A 167 10.22 -22.34 -16.31
N PHE A 168 9.59 -21.51 -17.13
CA PHE A 168 9.57 -21.72 -18.59
C PHE A 168 10.67 -20.97 -19.32
N GLN A 169 11.35 -20.02 -18.69
CA GLN A 169 12.38 -19.15 -19.28
C GLN A 169 11.96 -18.53 -20.63
N SER A 170 10.66 -18.44 -20.86
CA SER A 170 10.07 -17.91 -22.09
C SER A 170 9.94 -16.39 -22.08
N LEU A 171 9.96 -15.75 -20.90
CA LEU A 171 9.91 -14.32 -20.73
C LEU A 171 11.27 -13.80 -20.23
N PRO A 172 12.01 -12.99 -21.02
CA PRO A 172 13.25 -12.37 -20.56
C PRO A 172 13.04 -11.49 -19.32
N LEU A 173 14.09 -11.31 -18.52
CA LEU A 173 14.04 -10.60 -17.25
C LEU A 173 13.48 -9.17 -17.39
N VAL A 174 14.00 -8.39 -18.35
CA VAL A 174 13.62 -6.99 -18.54
C VAL A 174 12.12 -6.85 -18.86
N PRO A 175 11.53 -7.56 -19.84
CA PRO A 175 10.09 -7.54 -20.07
C PRO A 175 9.27 -7.98 -18.86
N ALA A 176 9.75 -8.95 -18.07
CA ALA A 176 9.07 -9.39 -16.85
C ALA A 176 8.91 -8.24 -15.85
N TYR A 177 9.98 -7.53 -15.56
CA TYR A 177 9.94 -6.37 -14.66
C TYR A 177 9.06 -5.24 -15.18
N TRP A 178 9.11 -4.93 -16.49
CA TRP A 178 8.23 -3.93 -17.11
C TRP A 178 6.76 -4.33 -17.02
N THR A 179 6.43 -5.60 -17.20
CA THR A 179 5.04 -6.10 -17.08
C THR A 179 4.52 -5.94 -15.65
N LEU A 180 5.35 -6.24 -14.65
CA LEU A 180 4.99 -6.02 -13.24
C LEU A 180 4.76 -4.54 -12.92
N MET A 181 5.66 -3.66 -13.37
CA MET A 181 5.51 -2.22 -13.17
C MET A 181 4.26 -1.67 -13.89
N ALA A 182 4.00 -2.11 -15.11
CA ALA A 182 2.81 -1.73 -15.86
C ALA A 182 1.52 -2.20 -15.15
N THR A 183 1.53 -3.42 -14.58
CA THR A 183 0.41 -3.94 -13.79
C THR A 183 0.17 -3.08 -12.56
N GLY A 184 1.20 -2.78 -11.78
CA GLY A 184 1.09 -1.88 -10.61
C GLY A 184 0.57 -0.49 -10.98
N ALA A 185 1.12 0.12 -12.03
CA ALA A 185 0.69 1.42 -12.54
C ALA A 185 -0.77 1.39 -13.04
N GLY A 186 -1.16 0.34 -13.77
CA GLY A 186 -2.53 0.13 -14.22
C GLY A 186 -3.52 0.03 -13.05
N MET A 187 -3.15 -0.69 -11.99
CA MET A 187 -3.96 -0.78 -10.78
C MET A 187 -4.07 0.56 -10.04
N ALA A 188 -3.00 1.33 -9.99
CA ALA A 188 -3.03 2.68 -9.42
C ALA A 188 -3.93 3.62 -10.24
N PHE A 189 -3.93 3.49 -11.57
CA PHE A 189 -4.83 4.25 -12.43
C PHE A 189 -6.29 3.89 -12.19
N VAL A 190 -6.63 2.59 -12.04
CA VAL A 190 -7.97 2.15 -11.64
C VAL A 190 -8.36 2.76 -10.30
N SER A 191 -7.49 2.68 -9.31
CA SER A 191 -7.70 3.23 -7.98
C SER A 191 -7.95 4.74 -8.01
N ARG A 192 -7.21 5.47 -8.85
CA ARG A 192 -7.39 6.91 -9.05
C ARG A 192 -8.75 7.23 -9.61
N ARG A 193 -9.17 6.50 -10.64
CA ARG A 193 -10.40 6.80 -11.38
C ARG A 193 -11.65 6.55 -10.55
N PHE A 194 -11.60 5.53 -9.70
CA PHE A 194 -12.77 5.07 -8.93
C PHE A 194 -12.62 5.30 -7.42
N THR A 195 -11.56 5.98 -6.98
CA THR A 195 -11.24 6.22 -5.55
C THR A 195 -11.25 4.95 -4.70
N ALA A 196 -10.93 3.80 -5.32
CA ALA A 196 -10.91 2.49 -4.68
C ALA A 196 -9.49 2.16 -4.20
N PHE A 197 -9.33 1.70 -2.95
CA PHE A 197 -8.01 1.40 -2.37
C PHE A 197 -7.47 0.03 -2.77
N LEU A 198 -8.35 -0.95 -3.00
CA LEU A 198 -7.98 -2.35 -3.19
C LEU A 198 -7.14 -2.59 -4.45
N PRO A 199 -7.43 -1.99 -5.63
CA PRO A 199 -6.60 -2.21 -6.82
C PRO A 199 -5.16 -1.79 -6.62
N VAL A 200 -4.89 -0.58 -6.10
CA VAL A 200 -3.51 -0.12 -5.88
C VAL A 200 -2.80 -0.97 -4.82
N SER A 201 -3.49 -1.40 -3.78
CA SER A 201 -2.89 -2.23 -2.74
C SER A 201 -2.47 -3.59 -3.29
N VAL A 202 -3.38 -4.29 -3.99
CA VAL A 202 -3.08 -5.60 -4.57
C VAL A 202 -2.04 -5.50 -5.68
N GLY A 203 -2.16 -4.51 -6.57
CA GLY A 203 -1.20 -4.29 -7.65
C GLY A 203 0.21 -4.00 -7.14
N THR A 204 0.33 -3.13 -6.13
CA THR A 204 1.63 -2.76 -5.55
C THR A 204 2.26 -3.92 -4.79
N LEU A 205 1.49 -4.62 -3.93
CA LEU A 205 2.01 -5.76 -3.18
C LEU A 205 2.32 -6.94 -4.10
N GLY A 206 1.45 -7.23 -5.07
CA GLY A 206 1.70 -8.27 -6.07
C GLY A 206 2.98 -8.01 -6.86
N MET A 207 3.20 -6.76 -7.27
CA MET A 207 4.42 -6.33 -7.95
C MET A 207 5.67 -6.50 -7.06
N CYS A 208 5.62 -6.13 -5.77
CA CYS A 208 6.74 -6.31 -4.84
C CYS A 208 7.07 -7.79 -4.63
N LEU A 209 6.04 -8.61 -4.34
CA LEU A 209 6.21 -10.04 -4.10
C LEU A 209 6.73 -10.78 -5.35
N ALA A 210 6.14 -10.48 -6.51
CA ALA A 210 6.58 -11.07 -7.77
C ALA A 210 8.00 -10.64 -8.14
N GLY A 211 8.34 -9.36 -7.95
CA GLY A 211 9.70 -8.85 -8.18
C GLY A 211 10.75 -9.50 -7.30
N ALA A 212 10.41 -9.82 -6.04
CA ALA A 212 11.29 -10.54 -5.13
C ALA A 212 11.39 -12.04 -5.47
N ALA A 213 10.33 -12.62 -6.05
CA ALA A 213 10.23 -14.05 -6.34
C ALA A 213 10.80 -14.44 -7.72
N ILE A 214 10.97 -13.48 -8.65
CA ILE A 214 11.25 -13.74 -10.05
C ILE A 214 12.56 -14.50 -10.26
N ASP A 215 13.59 -14.18 -9.51
CA ASP A 215 14.92 -14.79 -9.55
C ASP A 215 15.32 -15.38 -8.19
N TYR A 216 14.35 -15.86 -7.41
CA TYR A 216 14.66 -16.49 -6.12
C TYR A 216 15.56 -17.74 -6.32
N PRO A 217 16.63 -17.96 -5.53
CA PRO A 217 17.02 -17.22 -4.30
C PRO A 217 17.90 -15.99 -4.52
N ASP A 218 18.36 -15.70 -5.72
CA ASP A 218 19.34 -14.66 -6.03
C ASP A 218 18.76 -13.59 -6.99
N PRO A 219 17.89 -12.69 -6.49
CA PRO A 219 17.26 -11.67 -7.33
C PRO A 219 18.32 -10.72 -7.91
N PHE A 220 18.08 -10.25 -9.15
CA PHE A 220 18.91 -9.18 -9.72
C PHE A 220 18.53 -7.84 -9.05
N PHE A 221 19.26 -7.52 -7.97
CA PHE A 221 18.93 -6.43 -7.07
C PHE A 221 18.68 -5.06 -7.73
N PRO A 222 19.46 -4.60 -8.72
CA PRO A 222 19.17 -3.31 -9.36
C PRO A 222 17.77 -3.23 -9.95
N TYR A 223 17.28 -4.27 -10.62
CA TYR A 223 15.93 -4.29 -11.18
C TYR A 223 14.87 -4.43 -10.09
N LEU A 224 15.12 -5.23 -9.07
CA LEU A 224 14.25 -5.33 -7.91
C LEU A 224 14.05 -3.94 -7.26
N PHE A 225 15.11 -3.15 -7.13
CA PHE A 225 14.99 -1.80 -6.58
C PHE A 225 14.25 -0.81 -7.50
N MET A 226 14.27 -0.98 -8.80
CA MET A 226 13.39 -0.21 -9.71
C MET A 226 11.90 -0.51 -9.43
N ILE A 227 11.56 -1.79 -9.20
CA ILE A 227 10.20 -2.17 -8.78
C ILE A 227 9.86 -1.55 -7.42
N LEU A 228 10.74 -1.68 -6.43
CA LEU A 228 10.51 -1.14 -5.09
C LEU A 228 10.39 0.38 -5.09
N LEU A 229 11.18 1.07 -5.90
CA LEU A 229 11.03 2.51 -6.11
C LEU A 229 9.67 2.85 -6.71
N THR A 230 9.26 2.13 -7.75
CA THR A 230 7.93 2.29 -8.35
C THR A 230 6.84 2.03 -7.31
N ALA A 231 6.98 0.97 -6.50
CA ALA A 231 6.04 0.65 -5.44
C ALA A 231 5.94 1.76 -4.37
N ASN A 232 7.07 2.38 -4.00
CA ASN A 232 7.07 3.52 -3.07
C ASN A 232 6.38 4.75 -3.66
N LEU A 233 6.56 5.03 -4.96
CA LEU A 233 5.85 6.10 -5.66
C LEU A 233 4.35 5.81 -5.73
N LEU A 234 3.96 4.58 -6.02
CA LEU A 234 2.55 4.17 -6.02
C LEU A 234 1.96 4.22 -4.60
N GLY A 235 2.71 3.81 -3.58
CA GLY A 235 2.34 3.93 -2.16
C GLY A 235 2.15 5.39 -1.74
N TYR A 236 3.07 6.29 -2.13
CA TYR A 236 2.90 7.72 -1.92
C TYR A 236 1.61 8.23 -2.58
N TYR A 237 1.38 7.83 -3.82
CA TYR A 237 0.17 8.17 -4.54
C TYR A 237 -1.09 7.61 -3.85
N ALA A 238 -1.07 6.34 -3.43
CA ALA A 238 -2.16 5.70 -2.69
C ALA A 238 -2.46 6.40 -1.35
N GLY A 239 -1.45 6.95 -0.69
CA GLY A 239 -1.62 7.75 0.54
C GLY A 239 -2.46 9.02 0.34
N THR A 240 -2.65 9.47 -0.92
CA THR A 240 -3.58 10.56 -1.24
C THR A 240 -5.05 10.10 -1.23
N LEU A 241 -5.28 8.80 -1.31
CA LEU A 241 -6.58 8.17 -1.15
C LEU A 241 -6.76 7.91 0.36
N LYS A 242 -7.69 8.59 1.01
CA LYS A 242 -7.87 8.75 2.48
C LYS A 242 -7.69 7.51 3.37
N ARG A 243 -7.41 6.29 2.85
CA ARG A 243 -7.42 5.03 3.59
C ARG A 243 -6.23 4.09 3.34
N CYS A 244 -5.22 4.52 2.57
CA CYS A 244 -4.08 3.67 2.20
C CYS A 244 -2.76 4.02 2.91
N GLY A 245 -2.80 4.68 4.06
CA GLY A 245 -1.59 5.04 4.81
C GLY A 245 -0.72 3.83 5.18
N TRP A 246 -1.32 2.68 5.49
CA TRP A 246 -0.65 1.44 5.82
C TRP A 246 0.22 0.90 4.66
N LEU A 247 -0.21 1.08 3.41
CA LEU A 247 0.52 0.61 2.24
C LEU A 247 1.91 1.27 2.13
N ARG A 248 2.01 2.55 2.47
CA ARG A 248 3.28 3.30 2.48
C ARG A 248 4.28 2.68 3.46
N TRP A 249 3.81 2.34 4.68
CA TRP A 249 4.62 1.66 5.69
C TRP A 249 5.06 0.26 5.24
N THR A 250 4.15 -0.51 4.66
CA THR A 250 4.43 -1.86 4.19
C THR A 250 5.49 -1.85 3.09
N VAL A 251 5.34 -0.98 2.07
CA VAL A 251 6.30 -0.89 0.97
C VAL A 251 7.66 -0.37 1.45
N LEU A 252 7.68 0.61 2.37
CA LEU A 252 8.92 1.08 3.00
C LEU A 252 9.63 -0.07 3.74
N LEU A 253 8.89 -0.84 4.55
CA LEU A 253 9.43 -1.99 5.28
C LEU A 253 10.02 -3.03 4.32
N VAL A 254 9.30 -3.38 3.26
CA VAL A 254 9.80 -4.30 2.23
C VAL A 254 11.08 -3.76 1.59
N THR A 255 11.13 -2.48 1.25
CA THR A 255 12.31 -1.85 0.65
C THR A 255 13.52 -1.91 1.59
N LEU A 256 13.34 -1.55 2.85
CA LEU A 256 14.40 -1.62 3.86
C LEU A 256 14.88 -3.06 4.10
N SER A 257 13.95 -4.03 4.15
CA SER A 257 14.28 -5.45 4.30
C SER A 257 15.10 -5.98 3.12
N MET A 258 14.79 -5.54 1.90
CA MET A 258 15.55 -5.93 0.70
C MET A 258 16.95 -5.28 0.66
N PHE A 259 17.09 -4.02 1.12
CA PHE A 259 18.41 -3.42 1.29
C PHE A 259 19.27 -4.16 2.32
N LEU A 260 18.66 -4.53 3.45
CA LEU A 260 19.33 -5.31 4.47
C LEU A 260 19.81 -6.67 3.91
N LEU A 261 18.93 -7.36 3.18
CA LEU A 261 19.27 -8.64 2.54
C LEU A 261 20.41 -8.47 1.54
N TRP A 262 20.37 -7.45 0.70
CA TRP A 262 21.45 -7.17 -0.27
C TRP A 262 22.76 -6.84 0.45
N GLY A 263 22.73 -5.98 1.48
CA GLY A 263 23.91 -5.64 2.28
C GLY A 263 24.54 -6.86 2.95
N MET A 264 23.74 -7.73 3.60
CA MET A 264 24.24 -8.97 4.22
C MET A 264 24.87 -9.93 3.19
N ARG A 265 24.30 -10.03 1.99
CA ARG A 265 24.88 -10.86 0.92
C ARG A 265 26.18 -10.27 0.38
N LEU A 266 26.26 -8.96 0.22
CA LEU A 266 27.49 -8.29 -0.18
C LEU A 266 28.61 -8.47 0.87
N GLU A 267 28.28 -8.31 2.15
CA GLU A 267 29.20 -8.59 3.25
C GLU A 267 29.76 -10.03 3.17
N ALA A 268 28.87 -11.01 2.94
CA ALA A 268 29.30 -12.40 2.80
C ALA A 268 30.23 -12.64 1.59
N VAL A 269 30.05 -11.92 0.48
CA VAL A 269 30.95 -11.97 -0.69
C VAL A 269 32.28 -11.33 -0.38
N VAL A 270 32.31 -10.13 0.20
CA VAL A 270 33.53 -9.41 0.54
C VAL A 270 34.35 -10.19 1.57
N ALA A 271 33.67 -10.77 2.58
CA ALA A 271 34.32 -11.66 3.55
C ALA A 271 34.77 -13.02 2.94
N ARG A 272 34.64 -13.19 1.62
CA ARG A 272 35.02 -14.43 0.89
C ARG A 272 34.33 -15.70 1.38
N ARG A 273 33.15 -15.57 2.00
CA ARG A 273 32.33 -16.70 2.48
C ARG A 273 31.53 -17.34 1.37
N ILE A 274 31.20 -16.55 0.32
CA ILE A 274 30.46 -17.01 -0.86
C ILE A 274 31.08 -16.42 -2.13
N THR A 275 30.88 -17.10 -3.26
CA THR A 275 31.34 -16.61 -4.57
C THR A 275 30.40 -15.45 -5.02
N ALA A 276 30.97 -14.39 -5.59
CA ALA A 276 30.20 -13.29 -6.12
C ALA A 276 29.32 -13.75 -7.29
N ALA A 277 28.00 -13.73 -7.12
CA ALA A 277 27.07 -13.96 -8.22
C ALA A 277 26.92 -12.67 -9.05
N PRO A 278 26.81 -12.77 -10.39
CA PRO A 278 26.58 -11.60 -11.25
C PRO A 278 25.32 -10.82 -10.87
N THR A 279 24.33 -11.51 -10.30
CA THR A 279 23.05 -10.95 -9.84
C THR A 279 23.19 -10.00 -8.67
N LEU A 280 24.22 -10.14 -7.84
CA LEU A 280 24.50 -9.25 -6.70
C LEU A 280 24.91 -7.85 -7.14
N ALA A 281 25.57 -7.72 -8.30
CA ALA A 281 26.00 -6.44 -8.89
C ALA A 281 26.59 -5.43 -7.85
N PRO A 282 27.72 -5.75 -7.18
CA PRO A 282 28.20 -4.97 -6.01
C PRO A 282 28.37 -3.49 -6.31
N GLY A 283 28.85 -3.14 -7.51
CA GLY A 283 29.03 -1.76 -7.95
C GLY A 283 27.75 -0.93 -8.04
N TRP A 284 26.59 -1.57 -8.05
CA TRP A 284 25.28 -0.90 -8.12
C TRP A 284 24.69 -0.58 -6.74
N PHE A 285 25.22 -1.14 -5.67
CA PHE A 285 24.65 -0.96 -4.34
C PHE A 285 24.58 0.52 -3.93
N LEU A 286 25.70 1.21 -3.92
CA LEU A 286 25.77 2.62 -3.50
C LEU A 286 24.97 3.55 -4.43
N PRO A 287 25.05 3.45 -5.78
CA PRO A 287 24.20 4.25 -6.68
C PRO A 287 22.70 4.03 -6.48
N VAL A 288 22.29 2.78 -6.30
CA VAL A 288 20.87 2.45 -6.05
C VAL A 288 20.43 2.98 -4.69
N LEU A 289 21.24 2.78 -3.64
CA LEU A 289 20.96 3.32 -2.31
C LEU A 289 20.81 4.84 -2.34
N ALA A 290 21.74 5.54 -3.02
CA ALA A 290 21.67 6.99 -3.19
C ALA A 290 20.39 7.42 -3.93
N THR A 291 20.05 6.74 -5.03
CA THR A 291 18.83 7.03 -5.80
C THR A 291 17.57 6.87 -4.96
N VAL A 292 17.45 5.75 -4.23
CA VAL A 292 16.29 5.48 -3.36
C VAL A 292 16.24 6.48 -2.20
N SER A 293 17.38 6.84 -1.62
CA SER A 293 17.47 7.82 -0.53
C SER A 293 17.03 9.21 -0.97
N VAL A 294 17.45 9.64 -2.16
CA VAL A 294 16.98 10.92 -2.76
C VAL A 294 15.49 10.86 -3.07
N ALA A 295 15.00 9.75 -3.60
CA ALA A 295 13.58 9.57 -3.87
C ALA A 295 12.75 9.65 -2.58
N PHE A 296 13.17 9.03 -1.49
CA PHE A 296 12.49 9.13 -0.20
C PHE A 296 12.53 10.55 0.37
N LEU A 297 13.63 11.27 0.22
CA LEU A 297 13.72 12.68 0.60
C LEU A 297 12.69 13.52 -0.20
N VAL A 298 12.58 13.30 -1.50
CA VAL A 298 11.59 13.99 -2.36
C VAL A 298 10.16 13.60 -1.96
N ILE A 299 9.89 12.31 -1.73
CA ILE A 299 8.57 11.83 -1.29
C ILE A 299 8.16 12.48 0.05
N ALA A 300 9.08 12.55 1.02
CA ALA A 300 8.82 13.19 2.30
C ALA A 300 8.55 14.70 2.13
N LEU A 301 9.36 15.37 1.33
CA LEU A 301 9.21 16.80 1.04
C LEU A 301 7.86 17.10 0.38
N LEU A 302 7.48 16.32 -0.65
CA LEU A 302 6.19 16.44 -1.31
C LEU A 302 5.03 16.12 -0.36
N GLY A 303 5.18 15.12 0.52
CA GLY A 303 4.20 14.77 1.54
C GLY A 303 3.91 15.93 2.48
N ILE A 304 4.96 16.58 2.98
CA ILE A 304 4.86 17.73 3.89
C ILE A 304 4.29 18.97 3.18
N VAL A 305 4.77 19.28 1.97
CA VAL A 305 4.26 20.44 1.19
C VAL A 305 2.78 20.28 0.86
N ARG A 306 2.34 19.06 0.59
CA ARG A 306 0.94 18.77 0.24
C ARG A 306 0.02 18.67 1.44
N SER A 307 0.53 18.32 2.62
CA SER A 307 -0.27 18.26 3.83
C SER A 307 -0.70 19.67 4.25
N ARG A 308 -1.96 19.81 4.67
CA ARG A 308 -2.43 21.05 5.29
C ARG A 308 -1.75 21.19 6.65
N ARG A 309 -1.42 22.44 7.04
CA ARG A 309 -0.60 22.82 8.22
C ARG A 309 -0.84 22.05 9.53
N GLU A 310 -1.99 21.43 9.70
CA GLU A 310 -2.38 20.80 10.97
C GLU A 310 -2.28 19.28 11.01
N GLN A 311 -1.98 18.60 9.89
CA GLN A 311 -2.05 17.12 9.80
C GLN A 311 -0.95 16.53 8.94
N VAL A 312 0.30 16.66 9.38
CA VAL A 312 1.39 15.89 8.78
C VAL A 312 1.24 14.44 9.22
N SER A 313 1.22 13.50 8.26
CA SER A 313 1.11 12.08 8.59
C SER A 313 2.35 11.61 9.36
N ALA A 314 2.17 10.66 10.29
CA ALA A 314 3.30 10.05 11.02
C ALA A 314 4.35 9.47 10.07
N PHE A 315 3.93 8.97 8.90
CA PHE A 315 4.82 8.49 7.86
C PHE A 315 5.71 9.60 7.31
N ASP A 316 5.12 10.73 6.87
CA ASP A 316 5.88 11.86 6.28
C ASP A 316 6.81 12.51 7.30
N PHE A 317 6.43 12.47 8.59
CA PHE A 317 7.27 12.93 9.69
C PHE A 317 8.47 12.02 9.94
N SER A 318 8.30 10.70 9.96
CA SER A 318 9.36 9.75 10.30
C SER A 318 10.26 9.39 9.12
N LEU A 319 9.77 9.50 7.88
CA LEU A 319 10.48 9.07 6.67
C LEU A 319 11.86 9.72 6.51
N PRO A 320 12.07 11.05 6.69
CA PRO A 320 13.40 11.66 6.58
C PRO A 320 14.43 11.03 7.51
N THR A 321 14.07 10.81 8.77
CA THR A 321 14.98 10.24 9.79
C THR A 321 15.26 8.76 9.50
N ILE A 322 14.23 7.96 9.17
CA ILE A 322 14.41 6.54 8.82
C ILE A 322 15.29 6.41 7.57
N ASN A 323 15.06 7.23 6.56
CA ASN A 323 15.85 7.24 5.34
C ASN A 323 17.30 7.62 5.62
N ALA A 324 17.54 8.71 6.35
CA ALA A 324 18.86 9.22 6.66
C ALA A 324 19.69 8.19 7.43
N VAL A 325 19.17 7.69 8.55
CA VAL A 325 19.86 6.72 9.41
C VAL A 325 20.01 5.36 8.69
N GLY A 326 18.94 4.87 8.07
CA GLY A 326 18.94 3.58 7.37
C GLY A 326 19.93 3.55 6.20
N SER A 327 19.95 4.62 5.38
CA SER A 327 20.88 4.72 4.25
C SER A 327 22.34 4.83 4.70
N TYR A 328 22.62 5.60 5.76
CA TYR A 328 23.96 5.71 6.31
C TYR A 328 24.45 4.36 6.85
N LEU A 329 23.63 3.66 7.64
CA LEU A 329 24.00 2.35 8.19
C LEU A 329 24.22 1.31 7.10
N ALA A 330 23.35 1.27 6.07
CA ALA A 330 23.52 0.38 4.93
C ALA A 330 24.81 0.69 4.15
N ALA A 331 25.10 1.96 3.90
CA ALA A 331 26.34 2.37 3.23
C ALA A 331 27.58 2.02 4.07
N ARG A 332 27.52 2.25 5.39
CA ARG A 332 28.63 1.97 6.30
C ARG A 332 29.02 0.49 6.30
N VAL A 333 28.03 -0.41 6.38
CA VAL A 333 28.29 -1.87 6.35
C VAL A 333 29.05 -2.25 5.09
N VAL A 334 28.63 -1.78 3.92
CA VAL A 334 29.27 -2.13 2.65
C VAL A 334 30.63 -1.48 2.48
N VAL A 335 30.78 -0.20 2.90
CA VAL A 335 32.07 0.52 2.77
C VAL A 335 33.13 -0.04 3.74
N SER A 336 32.75 -0.38 4.98
CA SER A 336 33.67 -0.96 5.96
C SER A 336 34.21 -2.33 5.53
N GLU A 337 33.36 -3.17 4.97
CA GLU A 337 33.76 -4.50 4.51
C GLU A 337 34.57 -4.47 3.19
N ALA A 338 34.41 -3.42 2.39
CA ALA A 338 35.13 -3.25 1.12
C ALA A 338 36.46 -2.49 1.29
N ASP A 339 37.01 -2.36 2.51
CA ASP A 339 38.20 -1.55 2.84
C ASP A 339 38.10 -0.10 2.29
N GLY A 340 36.88 0.40 2.22
CA GLY A 340 36.56 1.72 1.72
C GLY A 340 36.96 2.84 2.67
N SER A 341 37.15 4.04 2.14
CA SER A 341 37.50 5.21 2.95
C SER A 341 36.38 5.65 3.87
N ALA A 342 36.55 5.51 5.18
CA ALA A 342 35.65 6.04 6.19
C ALA A 342 35.41 7.57 6.02
N LEU A 343 36.50 8.29 5.64
CA LEU A 343 36.43 9.73 5.36
C LEU A 343 35.53 10.04 4.17
N ALA A 344 35.56 9.27 3.09
CA ALA A 344 34.67 9.46 1.96
C ALA A 344 33.18 9.23 2.37
N LEU A 345 32.92 8.22 3.18
CA LEU A 345 31.57 7.97 3.72
C LEU A 345 31.08 9.14 4.59
N SER A 346 31.96 9.66 5.47
CA SER A 346 31.67 10.81 6.32
C SER A 346 31.37 12.06 5.51
N LEU A 347 32.13 12.33 4.44
CA LEU A 347 31.87 13.45 3.53
C LEU A 347 30.51 13.32 2.82
N VAL A 348 30.16 12.13 2.34
CA VAL A 348 28.85 11.86 1.72
C VAL A 348 27.73 12.05 2.75
N ALA A 349 27.91 11.59 3.98
CA ALA A 349 26.93 11.78 5.05
C ALA A 349 26.74 13.25 5.41
N ILE A 350 27.83 14.05 5.46
CA ILE A 350 27.76 15.50 5.67
C ILE A 350 27.00 16.18 4.52
N LEU A 351 27.31 15.83 3.27
CA LEU A 351 26.60 16.36 2.12
C LEU A 351 25.10 16.05 2.19
N PHE A 352 24.76 14.81 2.57
CA PHE A 352 23.37 14.40 2.71
C PHE A 352 22.68 15.10 3.91
N ALA A 353 23.40 15.36 5.00
CA ALA A 353 22.91 16.20 6.10
C ALA A 353 22.62 17.63 5.64
N LEU A 354 23.51 18.24 4.84
CA LEU A 354 23.32 19.57 4.26
C LEU A 354 22.08 19.62 3.35
N LEU A 355 21.80 18.56 2.58
CA LEU A 355 20.58 18.46 1.79
C LEU A 355 19.33 18.46 2.68
N HIS A 356 19.36 17.76 3.81
CA HIS A 356 18.25 17.76 4.79
C HIS A 356 18.05 19.15 5.41
N PHE A 357 19.13 19.81 5.83
CA PHE A 357 19.04 21.19 6.35
C PHE A 357 18.58 22.16 5.26
N GLY A 358 19.03 22.01 4.03
CA GLY A 358 18.56 22.80 2.89
C GLY A 358 17.07 22.62 2.63
N ALA A 359 16.55 21.38 2.74
CA ALA A 359 15.13 21.11 2.65
C ALA A 359 14.34 21.75 3.81
N ALA A 360 14.86 21.66 5.03
CA ALA A 360 14.25 22.33 6.20
C ALA A 360 14.20 23.85 6.03
N LEU A 361 15.31 24.46 5.62
CA LEU A 361 15.41 25.89 5.35
C LEU A 361 14.45 26.33 4.23
N TRP A 362 14.39 25.56 3.13
CA TRP A 362 13.47 25.83 2.04
C TRP A 362 11.99 25.78 2.49
N LEU A 363 11.63 24.83 3.36
CA LEU A 363 10.28 24.74 3.94
C LEU A 363 10.00 25.94 4.85
N ALA A 364 10.97 26.36 5.69
CA ALA A 364 10.86 27.52 6.56
C ALA A 364 10.67 28.82 5.76
N MET A 365 11.45 29.02 4.69
CA MET A 365 11.32 30.20 3.81
C MET A 365 9.94 30.28 3.13
N ARG A 366 9.25 29.14 2.93
CA ARG A 366 7.87 29.12 2.44
C ARG A 366 6.81 29.41 3.51
N LYS A 367 7.22 29.90 4.69
CA LYS A 367 6.35 30.18 5.85
C LYS A 367 5.62 28.91 6.34
N ILE A 368 6.21 27.75 6.15
CA ILE A 368 5.74 26.48 6.73
C ILE A 368 6.50 26.26 8.06
N GLU A 369 6.75 27.36 8.78
CA GLU A 369 7.41 27.34 10.09
C GLU A 369 6.49 26.70 11.15
N GLY A 370 7.09 25.95 12.06
CA GLY A 370 6.34 25.28 13.15
C GLY A 370 5.57 24.02 12.71
N VAL A 371 5.65 23.63 11.44
CA VAL A 371 5.07 22.37 11.00
C VAL A 371 5.97 21.21 11.44
N PRO A 372 5.43 20.18 12.13
CA PRO A 372 6.20 19.05 12.63
C PRO A 372 7.13 18.42 11.59
N GLY A 373 6.73 18.41 10.31
CA GLY A 373 7.53 17.89 9.22
C GLY A 373 8.83 18.64 8.94
N THR A 374 8.90 19.96 9.17
CA THR A 374 10.15 20.74 9.04
C THR A 374 11.17 20.28 10.07
N ASN A 375 10.75 20.08 11.31
CA ASN A 375 11.61 19.60 12.39
C ASN A 375 12.16 18.20 12.10
N SER A 376 11.43 17.34 11.38
CA SER A 376 11.89 16.02 10.99
C SER A 376 13.13 16.08 10.11
N PHE A 377 13.21 17.02 9.17
CA PHE A 377 14.42 17.20 8.34
C PHE A 377 15.60 17.71 9.17
N VAL A 378 15.38 18.58 10.16
CA VAL A 378 16.43 19.04 11.08
C VAL A 378 16.94 17.85 11.89
N VAL A 379 16.06 17.04 12.45
CA VAL A 379 16.42 15.83 13.22
C VAL A 379 17.21 14.85 12.35
N ALA A 380 16.76 14.60 11.11
CA ALA A 380 17.47 13.73 10.17
C ALA A 380 18.89 14.23 9.84
N GLY A 381 19.04 15.53 9.55
CA GLY A 381 20.33 16.15 9.29
C GLY A 381 21.28 16.08 10.51
N SER A 382 20.75 16.37 11.71
CA SER A 382 21.50 16.27 12.95
C SER A 382 21.95 14.85 13.28
N ALA A 383 21.08 13.86 13.05
CA ALA A 383 21.41 12.44 13.22
C ALA A 383 22.54 12.01 12.28
N LEU A 384 22.50 12.42 11.01
CA LEU A 384 23.58 12.15 10.05
C LEU A 384 24.91 12.76 10.48
N LEU A 385 24.93 14.00 10.94
CA LEU A 385 26.15 14.65 11.45
C LEU A 385 26.68 13.90 12.67
N GLY A 386 25.80 13.51 13.62
CA GLY A 386 26.20 12.73 14.79
C GLY A 386 26.77 11.35 14.44
N LEU A 387 26.31 10.73 13.36
CA LEU A 387 26.82 9.44 12.88
C LEU A 387 28.11 9.58 12.05
N ALA A 388 28.28 10.71 11.35
CA ALA A 388 29.46 10.95 10.49
C ALA A 388 30.73 11.32 11.28
N LEU A 389 30.60 12.11 12.37
CA LEU A 389 31.70 12.60 13.16
C LEU A 389 32.59 11.52 13.80
N PRO A 390 32.03 10.44 14.42
CA PRO A 390 32.86 9.38 15.01
C PRO A 390 33.62 8.51 13.99
N ALA A 391 33.25 8.60 12.70
CA ALA A 391 33.82 7.79 11.63
C ALA A 391 34.95 8.54 10.87
N ALA A 392 35.10 9.84 11.10
CA ALA A 392 36.16 10.69 10.58
C ALA A 392 37.35 10.74 11.53
#